data_d5f16de4838bc7da51e184e1f8180bbe
#
_entry.id   d5f16de4838bc7da51e184e1f8180bbe
#
_cell.length_a   1.000
_cell.length_b   1.000
_cell.length_c   1.000
_cell.angle_alpha   90.00
_cell.angle_beta   90.00
_cell.angle_gamma   90.00
#
_symmetry.space_group_name_H-M   'P 1'
#
loop_
_entity.id
_entity.type
_entity.pdbx_description
1 polymer ?
#
loop_
_entity_poly.entity_id
_entity_poly.type
_entity_poly.pdbx_seq_one_letter_code
_entity_poly.pdbx_strand_id
1 'polypeptide(L)'
;KWADGGMAQLREAERISIDGVTEPEVIDENGTLEVTLSFSPVPSDVHEVDFIEPEMGWNIFGIQLSREEPYVYVPNYLTTDKPERSNEIPEPGLAVGKAVVNGYILGYDPRMSLFTELEYEDGLFPKEWKQSIKVRQDGSFHLEAELLQPTLTALRLNEAVLKLFLVPDEE
;
A
#
# COMPACT_ATOMS: atom_id res chain seq x y z
N LYS A 1 -20.26 -6.90 1.11
CA LYS A 1 -21.05 -6.20 0.07
C LYS A 1 -20.58 -6.67 -1.30
N TRP A 2 -21.44 -6.75 -2.30
CA TRP A 2 -21.11 -7.05 -3.70
C TRP A 2 -21.73 -6.05 -4.68
N ALA A 3 -21.38 -6.17 -5.96
CA ALA A 3 -21.58 -5.13 -6.98
C ALA A 3 -23.02 -4.63 -7.18
N ASP A 4 -24.05 -5.48 -7.04
CA ASP A 4 -25.47 -5.12 -7.16
C ASP A 4 -26.07 -4.48 -5.89
N GLY A 5 -25.23 -4.21 -4.88
CA GLY A 5 -25.63 -3.61 -3.62
C GLY A 5 -26.09 -4.58 -2.55
N GLY A 6 -26.05 -5.88 -2.81
CA GLY A 6 -26.34 -6.90 -1.80
C GLY A 6 -25.32 -6.90 -0.67
N MET A 7 -25.73 -7.36 0.51
CA MET A 7 -24.89 -7.40 1.72
C MET A 7 -25.10 -8.68 2.50
N ALA A 8 -24.01 -9.31 2.91
CA ALA A 8 -24.00 -10.32 3.95
C ALA A 8 -23.69 -9.65 5.30
N GLN A 9 -24.36 -10.11 6.34
CA GLN A 9 -24.15 -9.60 7.70
C GLN A 9 -23.24 -10.55 8.46
N LEU A 10 -22.31 -9.99 9.24
CA LEU A 10 -21.51 -10.74 10.20
C LEU A 10 -22.44 -11.38 11.24
N ARG A 11 -22.31 -12.68 11.46
CA ARG A 11 -23.10 -13.46 12.41
C ARG A 11 -22.29 -13.86 13.64
N GLU A 12 -21.05 -14.21 13.40
CA GLU A 12 -20.16 -14.73 14.43
C GLU A 12 -18.72 -14.36 14.13
N ALA A 13 -17.95 -14.09 15.16
CA ALA A 13 -16.51 -13.91 15.09
C ALA A 13 -15.84 -14.73 16.18
N GLU A 14 -14.79 -15.45 15.81
CA GLU A 14 -13.94 -16.16 16.75
C GLU A 14 -12.63 -15.39 16.93
N ARG A 15 -12.15 -15.32 18.15
CA ARG A 15 -10.87 -14.69 18.54
C ARG A 15 -10.80 -13.16 18.35
N ILE A 16 -11.93 -12.52 18.11
CA ILE A 16 -12.06 -11.07 18.07
C ILE A 16 -13.41 -10.67 18.65
N SER A 17 -13.47 -9.59 19.40
CA SER A 17 -14.71 -9.03 19.93
C SER A 17 -15.42 -8.20 18.87
N ILE A 18 -16.73 -8.43 18.70
CA ILE A 18 -17.58 -7.64 17.80
C ILE A 18 -18.15 -6.42 18.52
N ASP A 19 -18.28 -6.51 19.85
CA ASP A 19 -18.92 -5.49 20.68
C ASP A 19 -17.95 -4.60 21.46
N GLY A 20 -16.65 -4.82 21.30
CA GLY A 20 -15.59 -4.09 22.00
C GLY A 20 -15.50 -4.37 23.52
N VAL A 21 -16.27 -5.33 24.03
CA VAL A 21 -16.36 -5.65 25.47
C VAL A 21 -15.42 -6.79 25.86
N THR A 22 -15.14 -7.68 24.93
CA THR A 22 -14.27 -8.84 25.18
C THR A 22 -12.81 -8.46 24.89
N GLU A 23 -11.91 -8.73 25.81
CA GLU A 23 -10.48 -8.53 25.55
C GLU A 23 -10.03 -9.39 24.36
N PRO A 24 -9.24 -8.83 23.41
CA PRO A 24 -8.74 -9.59 22.29
C PRO A 24 -7.86 -10.74 22.80
N GLU A 25 -8.00 -11.91 22.21
CA GLU A 25 -7.11 -13.03 22.49
C GLU A 25 -5.66 -12.69 22.10
N VAL A 26 -4.76 -13.31 22.84
CA VAL A 26 -3.33 -13.09 22.72
C VAL A 26 -2.85 -13.34 21.28
N ILE A 27 -2.17 -12.34 20.74
CA ILE A 27 -1.36 -12.45 19.53
C ILE A 27 -0.32 -13.56 19.76
N ASP A 28 -0.12 -14.43 18.78
CA ASP A 28 0.86 -15.51 18.87
C ASP A 28 2.31 -15.00 19.03
N GLU A 29 3.25 -15.92 19.27
CA GLU A 29 4.68 -15.58 19.46
C GLU A 29 5.31 -14.88 18.25
N ASN A 30 4.66 -14.95 17.07
CA ASN A 30 5.09 -14.32 15.82
C ASN A 30 4.42 -12.97 15.58
N GLY A 31 3.56 -12.49 16.47
CA GLY A 31 2.80 -11.27 16.32
C GLY A 31 1.60 -11.41 15.37
N THR A 32 1.12 -12.63 15.12
CA THR A 32 0.00 -12.93 14.23
C THR A 32 -1.26 -13.27 15.02
N LEU A 33 -2.39 -12.73 14.63
CA LEU A 33 -3.71 -13.09 15.11
C LEU A 33 -4.53 -13.66 13.95
N GLU A 34 -4.91 -14.94 14.05
CA GLU A 34 -5.85 -15.56 13.13
C GLU A 34 -7.26 -15.42 13.68
N VAL A 35 -8.16 -14.84 12.89
CA VAL A 35 -9.57 -14.65 13.25
C VAL A 35 -10.47 -15.32 12.23
N THR A 36 -11.59 -15.89 12.69
CA THR A 36 -12.62 -16.46 11.83
C THR A 36 -13.86 -15.60 11.90
N LEU A 37 -14.33 -15.12 10.76
CA LEU A 37 -15.55 -14.33 10.62
C LEU A 37 -16.59 -15.11 9.82
N SER A 38 -17.74 -15.36 10.42
CA SER A 38 -18.86 -16.05 9.78
C SER A 38 -19.94 -15.06 9.38
N PHE A 39 -20.30 -15.07 8.10
CA PHE A 39 -21.33 -14.19 7.54
C PHE A 39 -22.59 -14.95 7.18
N SER A 40 -23.69 -14.21 6.97
CA SER A 40 -24.89 -14.78 6.36
C SER A 40 -24.57 -15.27 4.94
N PRO A 41 -25.31 -16.28 4.42
CA PRO A 41 -25.03 -16.83 3.11
C PRO A 41 -24.99 -15.78 2.00
N VAL A 42 -24.01 -15.91 1.11
CA VAL A 42 -23.88 -15.13 -0.10
C VAL A 42 -24.47 -15.93 -1.27
N PRO A 43 -25.21 -15.33 -2.21
CA PRO A 43 -25.70 -16.01 -3.41
C PRO A 43 -24.57 -16.71 -4.18
N SER A 44 -24.87 -17.87 -4.77
CA SER A 44 -23.86 -18.71 -5.44
C SER A 44 -23.29 -18.12 -6.74
N ASP A 45 -23.96 -17.12 -7.30
CA ASP A 45 -23.53 -16.37 -8.48
C ASP A 45 -22.67 -15.13 -8.16
N VAL A 46 -22.44 -14.86 -6.87
CA VAL A 46 -21.52 -13.81 -6.42
C VAL A 46 -20.12 -14.40 -6.31
N HIS A 47 -19.19 -13.87 -7.10
CA HIS A 47 -17.79 -14.32 -7.15
C HIS A 47 -16.81 -13.37 -6.45
N GLU A 48 -17.24 -12.14 -6.19
CA GLU A 48 -16.43 -11.11 -5.57
C GLU A 48 -17.23 -10.33 -4.54
N VAL A 49 -16.62 -10.04 -3.40
CA VAL A 49 -17.21 -9.24 -2.34
C VAL A 49 -16.20 -8.23 -1.78
N ASP A 50 -16.74 -7.15 -1.23
CA ASP A 50 -15.99 -6.23 -0.41
C ASP A 50 -16.30 -6.48 1.07
N PHE A 51 -15.28 -6.54 1.90
CA PHE A 51 -15.43 -6.45 3.34
C PHE A 51 -15.40 -4.96 3.72
N ILE A 52 -16.45 -4.50 4.39
CA ILE A 52 -16.61 -3.11 4.80
C ILE A 52 -16.86 -3.07 6.30
N GLU A 53 -16.00 -2.40 7.00
CA GLU A 53 -16.16 -2.12 8.43
C GLU A 53 -16.52 -0.63 8.59
N PRO A 54 -17.78 -0.31 8.97
CA PRO A 54 -18.27 1.07 8.90
C PRO A 54 -17.71 2.00 9.97
N GLU A 55 -17.35 1.48 11.14
CA GLU A 55 -17.00 2.32 12.30
C GLU A 55 -15.52 2.71 12.30
N MET A 56 -14.63 1.78 12.01
CA MET A 56 -13.19 2.01 11.98
C MET A 56 -12.65 2.33 10.58
N GLY A 57 -13.50 2.17 9.54
CA GLY A 57 -13.12 2.44 8.16
C GLY A 57 -12.16 1.41 7.55
N TRP A 58 -12.08 0.23 8.14
CA TRP A 58 -11.24 -0.84 7.63
C TRP A 58 -11.96 -1.58 6.52
N ASN A 59 -11.51 -1.36 5.29
CA ASN A 59 -12.15 -1.91 4.10
C ASN A 59 -11.17 -2.76 3.30
N ILE A 60 -11.63 -3.94 2.88
CA ILE A 60 -10.92 -4.83 1.96
C ILE A 60 -11.79 -5.01 0.73
N PHE A 61 -11.29 -4.59 -0.43
CA PHE A 61 -12.03 -4.64 -1.68
C PHE A 61 -11.61 -5.83 -2.53
N GLY A 62 -12.55 -6.35 -3.33
CA GLY A 62 -12.28 -7.34 -4.35
C GLY A 62 -11.92 -8.73 -3.83
N ILE A 63 -12.48 -9.17 -2.70
CA ILE A 63 -12.25 -10.52 -2.16
C ILE A 63 -12.91 -11.54 -3.09
N GLN A 64 -12.12 -12.43 -3.68
CA GLN A 64 -12.57 -13.47 -4.59
C GLN A 64 -13.06 -14.70 -3.82
N LEU A 65 -14.33 -15.08 -4.00
CA LEU A 65 -14.96 -16.20 -3.29
C LEU A 65 -14.76 -17.56 -3.98
N SER A 66 -14.52 -17.57 -5.28
CA SER A 66 -14.45 -18.79 -6.10
C SER A 66 -13.04 -19.16 -6.55
N ARG A 67 -12.01 -18.58 -5.96
CA ARG A 67 -10.64 -18.76 -6.39
C ARG A 67 -9.89 -19.73 -5.48
N GLU A 68 -9.26 -20.74 -6.08
CA GLU A 68 -8.45 -21.72 -5.35
C GLU A 68 -7.08 -21.17 -4.94
N GLU A 69 -6.55 -20.20 -5.70
CA GLU A 69 -5.24 -19.58 -5.43
C GLU A 69 -5.35 -18.05 -5.35
N PRO A 70 -4.65 -17.41 -4.39
CA PRO A 70 -4.59 -15.96 -4.32
C PRO A 70 -3.98 -15.38 -5.59
N TYR A 71 -4.57 -14.33 -6.10
CA TYR A 71 -4.07 -13.65 -7.28
C TYR A 71 -3.89 -12.16 -7.03
N VAL A 72 -2.66 -11.73 -7.19
CA VAL A 72 -2.33 -10.32 -7.32
C VAL A 72 -1.70 -10.15 -8.69
N TYR A 73 -2.31 -9.32 -9.53
CA TYR A 73 -1.70 -8.99 -10.82
C TYR A 73 -0.39 -8.26 -10.59
N VAL A 74 0.69 -8.84 -11.08
CA VAL A 74 2.02 -8.22 -11.08
C VAL A 74 2.39 -7.96 -12.54
N PRO A 75 2.52 -6.70 -12.97
CA PRO A 75 2.97 -6.39 -14.32
C PRO A 75 4.33 -7.03 -14.62
N ASN A 76 4.48 -7.59 -15.82
CA ASN A 76 5.71 -8.30 -16.21
C ASN A 76 6.98 -7.46 -16.09
N TYR A 77 6.91 -6.14 -16.35
CA TYR A 77 8.05 -5.25 -16.24
C TYR A 77 8.60 -5.12 -14.81
N LEU A 78 7.77 -5.38 -13.77
CA LEU A 78 8.23 -5.41 -12.38
C LEU A 78 9.01 -6.67 -12.03
N THR A 79 8.88 -7.73 -12.82
CA THR A 79 9.55 -9.02 -12.57
C THR A 79 10.78 -9.24 -13.43
N THR A 80 10.85 -8.58 -14.60
CA THR A 80 11.89 -8.83 -15.61
C THR A 80 12.99 -7.79 -15.63
N ASP A 81 12.67 -6.53 -15.33
CA ASP A 81 13.63 -5.44 -15.48
C ASP A 81 14.06 -4.90 -14.11
N LYS A 82 14.91 -5.68 -13.43
CA LYS A 82 15.68 -5.12 -12.31
C LYS A 82 17.00 -4.63 -12.88
N PRO A 83 17.20 -3.30 -13.02
CA PRO A 83 18.51 -2.79 -13.39
C PRO A 83 19.53 -3.26 -12.36
N GLU A 84 20.68 -3.75 -12.83
CA GLU A 84 21.83 -3.97 -11.96
C GLU A 84 22.22 -2.61 -11.39
N ARG A 85 21.95 -2.42 -10.10
CA ARG A 85 22.36 -1.22 -9.40
C ARG A 85 23.68 -1.49 -8.67
N SER A 86 24.57 -0.52 -8.73
CA SER A 86 25.73 -0.50 -7.86
C SER A 86 25.29 -0.51 -6.39
N ASN A 87 25.94 -1.33 -5.57
CA ASN A 87 25.77 -1.28 -4.12
C ASN A 87 26.60 -0.16 -3.47
N GLU A 88 27.27 0.65 -4.27
CA GLU A 88 28.07 1.78 -3.79
C GLU A 88 27.19 2.99 -3.62
N ILE A 89 27.31 3.64 -2.47
CA ILE A 89 26.68 4.94 -2.23
C ILE A 89 27.46 5.96 -3.04
N PRO A 90 26.81 6.78 -3.89
CA PRO A 90 27.48 7.83 -4.63
C PRO A 90 28.23 8.77 -3.69
N GLU A 91 29.38 9.28 -4.14
CA GLU A 91 30.10 10.29 -3.37
C GLU A 91 29.22 11.53 -3.17
N PRO A 92 29.23 12.13 -1.95
CA PRO A 92 28.50 13.35 -1.71
C PRO A 92 29.05 14.46 -2.58
N GLY A 93 28.20 15.10 -3.35
CA GLY A 93 28.56 16.20 -4.23
C GLY A 93 27.33 17.01 -4.61
N LEU A 94 27.55 18.29 -4.93
CA LEU A 94 26.51 19.12 -5.51
C LEU A 94 26.21 18.62 -6.94
N ALA A 95 25.01 18.14 -7.14
CA ALA A 95 24.52 17.71 -8.44
C ALA A 95 23.06 18.12 -8.55
N VAL A 96 22.81 19.26 -9.20
CA VAL A 96 21.44 19.75 -9.39
C VAL A 96 20.80 18.99 -10.53
N GLY A 97 19.71 18.28 -10.24
CA GLY A 97 19.01 17.49 -11.24
C GLY A 97 17.68 16.97 -10.74
N LYS A 98 17.02 16.16 -11.57
CA LYS A 98 15.78 15.51 -11.23
C LYS A 98 16.00 14.03 -10.98
N ALA A 99 15.52 13.54 -9.86
CA ALA A 99 15.35 12.10 -9.67
C ALA A 99 13.95 11.69 -10.06
N VAL A 100 13.83 10.54 -10.71
CA VAL A 100 12.54 9.96 -11.13
C VAL A 100 12.28 8.69 -10.33
N VAL A 101 11.06 8.55 -9.82
CA VAL A 101 10.61 7.33 -9.17
C VAL A 101 9.35 6.83 -9.87
N ASN A 102 9.45 5.66 -10.48
CA ASN A 102 8.33 4.92 -11.00
C ASN A 102 7.99 3.78 -10.05
N GLY A 103 6.73 3.65 -9.70
CA GLY A 103 6.29 2.64 -8.76
C GLY A 103 4.94 2.05 -9.11
N TYR A 104 4.65 0.94 -8.46
CA TYR A 104 3.39 0.23 -8.59
C TYR A 104 2.94 -0.32 -7.23
N ILE A 105 1.69 -0.08 -6.87
CA ILE A 105 1.09 -0.59 -5.64
C ILE A 105 0.29 -1.84 -6.00
N LEU A 106 0.81 -3.00 -5.60
CA LEU A 106 0.15 -4.28 -5.82
C LEU A 106 -1.16 -4.35 -5.04
N GLY A 107 -2.22 -4.82 -5.69
CA GLY A 107 -3.54 -4.92 -5.07
C GLY A 107 -4.24 -3.57 -4.82
N TYR A 108 -3.78 -2.50 -5.46
CA TYR A 108 -4.43 -1.19 -5.35
C TYR A 108 -5.86 -1.24 -5.91
N ASP A 109 -6.79 -0.69 -5.13
CA ASP A 109 -8.16 -0.43 -5.57
C ASP A 109 -8.43 1.08 -5.48
N PRO A 110 -8.94 1.74 -6.54
CA PRO A 110 -9.20 3.19 -6.55
C PRO A 110 -10.19 3.68 -5.49
N ARG A 111 -10.97 2.76 -4.90
CA ARG A 111 -11.88 3.04 -3.78
C ARG A 111 -11.17 3.14 -2.43
N MET A 112 -9.91 2.70 -2.36
CA MET A 112 -9.10 2.84 -1.14
C MET A 112 -8.78 4.31 -0.89
N SER A 113 -8.93 4.73 0.37
CA SER A 113 -8.40 6.02 0.81
C SER A 113 -6.89 5.86 1.00
N LEU A 114 -6.12 6.29 0.01
CA LEU A 114 -4.67 6.18 0.05
C LEU A 114 -4.03 7.57 0.14
N PHE A 115 -3.35 7.82 1.25
CA PHE A 115 -2.45 8.96 1.40
C PHE A 115 -1.06 8.58 0.89
N THR A 116 -0.54 9.37 -0.04
CA THR A 116 0.77 9.14 -0.63
C THR A 116 1.55 10.45 -0.71
N GLU A 117 2.75 10.45 -0.11
CA GLU A 117 3.59 11.64 -0.06
C GLU A 117 5.07 11.27 -0.11
N LEU A 118 5.87 12.03 -0.84
CA LEU A 118 7.32 12.02 -0.73
C LEU A 118 7.75 13.14 0.19
N GLU A 119 8.55 12.81 1.20
CA GLU A 119 9.15 13.78 2.12
C GLU A 119 10.67 13.69 2.02
N TYR A 120 11.34 14.84 1.95
CA TYR A 120 12.79 14.94 2.05
C TYR A 120 13.24 16.29 2.59
N GLU A 121 14.41 16.31 3.17
CA GLU A 121 15.07 17.52 3.60
C GLU A 121 16.22 17.82 2.64
N ASP A 122 16.32 19.06 2.23
CA ASP A 122 17.47 19.54 1.50
C ASP A 122 18.64 19.74 2.50
N GLY A 123 19.74 19.01 2.29
CA GLY A 123 20.91 19.11 3.18
C GLY A 123 21.61 20.47 3.13
N LEU A 124 21.33 21.32 2.15
CA LEU A 124 21.90 22.68 2.02
C LEU A 124 21.01 23.74 2.65
N PHE A 125 19.72 23.52 2.63
CA PHE A 125 18.74 24.42 3.22
C PHE A 125 17.86 23.63 4.19
N PRO A 126 17.69 24.09 5.44
CA PRO A 126 16.85 23.40 6.43
C PRO A 126 15.37 23.57 6.09
N LYS A 127 14.96 23.05 4.93
CA LYS A 127 13.61 23.08 4.43
C LYS A 127 13.15 21.66 4.14
N GLU A 128 12.07 21.28 4.80
CA GLU A 128 11.34 20.06 4.50
C GLU A 128 10.52 20.25 3.22
N TRP A 129 10.67 19.32 2.30
CA TRP A 129 9.88 19.26 1.08
C TRP A 129 8.88 18.12 1.20
N LYS A 130 7.64 18.41 0.81
CA LYS A 130 6.54 17.45 0.78
C LYS A 130 5.86 17.51 -0.56
N GLN A 131 5.73 16.37 -1.19
CA GLN A 131 5.09 16.27 -2.49
C GLN A 131 4.09 15.12 -2.48
N SER A 132 2.81 15.44 -2.65
CA SER A 132 1.76 14.43 -2.82
C SER A 132 1.92 13.70 -4.15
N ILE A 133 1.73 12.39 -4.11
CA ILE A 133 1.88 11.52 -5.26
C ILE A 133 0.49 11.09 -5.73
N LYS A 134 0.24 11.17 -7.02
CA LYS A 134 -1.00 10.69 -7.60
C LYS A 134 -0.83 9.26 -8.10
N VAL A 135 -1.53 8.33 -7.46
CA VAL A 135 -1.63 6.94 -7.92
C VAL A 135 -2.71 6.84 -8.99
N ARG A 136 -2.40 6.15 -10.11
CA ARG A 136 -3.35 5.89 -11.19
C ARG A 136 -4.28 4.75 -10.83
N GLN A 137 -5.34 4.56 -11.62
CA GLN A 137 -6.33 3.50 -11.37
C GLN A 137 -5.76 2.09 -11.38
N ASP A 138 -4.68 1.87 -12.10
CA ASP A 138 -3.96 0.60 -12.18
C ASP A 138 -2.95 0.38 -11.03
N GLY A 139 -2.83 1.32 -10.09
CA GLY A 139 -1.87 1.27 -9.01
C GLY A 139 -0.49 1.85 -9.35
N SER A 140 -0.26 2.26 -10.58
CA SER A 140 1.02 2.87 -10.97
C SER A 140 1.11 4.33 -10.51
N PHE A 141 2.33 4.77 -10.22
CA PHE A 141 2.62 6.18 -9.96
C PHE A 141 3.95 6.59 -10.57
N HIS A 142 4.06 7.87 -10.81
CA HIS A 142 5.25 8.53 -11.31
C HIS A 142 5.51 9.79 -10.48
N LEU A 143 6.73 10.00 -10.10
CA LEU A 143 7.17 11.10 -9.26
C LEU A 143 8.49 11.64 -9.80
N GLU A 144 8.60 12.97 -9.88
CA GLU A 144 9.85 13.68 -10.12
C GLU A 144 10.19 14.53 -8.88
N ALA A 145 11.40 14.42 -8.38
CA ALA A 145 11.92 15.24 -7.30
C ALA A 145 13.13 16.06 -7.79
N GLU A 146 13.08 17.37 -7.58
CA GLU A 146 14.24 18.24 -7.85
C GLU A 146 15.20 18.17 -6.66
N LEU A 147 16.41 17.73 -6.91
CA LEU A 147 17.43 17.53 -5.89
C LEU A 147 18.68 18.37 -6.19
N LEU A 148 19.36 18.81 -5.14
CA LEU A 148 20.63 19.51 -5.22
C LEU A 148 21.83 18.59 -4.93
N GLN A 149 21.57 17.40 -4.44
CA GLN A 149 22.54 16.35 -4.09
C GLN A 149 21.83 15.01 -3.91
N PRO A 150 22.55 13.90 -3.89
CA PRO A 150 21.98 12.61 -3.47
C PRO A 150 21.35 12.71 -2.09
N THR A 151 20.07 12.32 -1.98
CA THR A 151 19.25 12.60 -0.80
C THR A 151 18.48 11.38 -0.34
N LEU A 152 18.51 11.10 0.96
CA LEU A 152 17.63 10.11 1.59
C LEU A 152 16.24 10.71 1.76
N THR A 153 15.24 10.02 1.21
CA THR A 153 13.85 10.45 1.21
C THR A 153 12.95 9.45 1.92
N ALA A 154 11.76 9.86 2.28
CA ALA A 154 10.72 9.00 2.82
C ALA A 154 9.49 9.02 1.90
N LEU A 155 9.18 7.88 1.28
CA LEU A 155 7.92 7.68 0.58
C LEU A 155 6.90 7.10 1.57
N ARG A 156 5.87 7.88 1.85
CA ARG A 156 4.76 7.48 2.72
C ARG A 156 3.60 6.94 1.92
N LEU A 157 3.10 5.79 2.34
CA LEU A 157 1.90 5.13 1.82
C LEU A 157 1.02 4.79 3.02
N ASN A 158 0.10 5.67 3.38
CA ASN A 158 -0.61 5.61 4.66
C ASN A 158 0.37 5.50 5.83
N GLU A 159 0.29 4.43 6.62
CA GLU A 159 1.18 4.17 7.77
C GLU A 159 2.54 3.58 7.35
N ALA A 160 2.66 3.09 6.13
CA ALA A 160 3.92 2.53 5.65
C ALA A 160 4.89 3.63 5.22
N VAL A 161 6.16 3.48 5.59
CA VAL A 161 7.24 4.41 5.21
C VAL A 161 8.36 3.64 4.55
N LEU A 162 8.62 3.94 3.28
CA LEU A 162 9.75 3.41 2.53
C LEU A 162 10.87 4.46 2.48
N LYS A 163 12.07 4.06 2.83
CA LYS A 163 13.26 4.91 2.67
C LYS A 163 13.85 4.70 1.29
N LEU A 164 13.96 5.79 0.53
CA LEU A 164 14.54 5.80 -0.80
C LEU A 164 15.75 6.72 -0.81
N PHE A 165 16.84 6.27 -1.42
CA PHE A 165 18.00 7.11 -1.68
C PHE A 165 17.93 7.55 -3.13
N LEU A 166 17.65 8.83 -3.34
CA LEU A 166 17.47 9.41 -4.66
C LEU A 166 18.72 10.14 -5.09
N VAL A 167 19.10 9.94 -6.34
CA VAL A 167 20.27 10.57 -6.96
C VAL A 167 19.80 11.47 -8.11
N PRO A 168 20.26 12.73 -8.20
CA PRO A 168 19.93 13.59 -9.32
C PRO A 168 20.29 12.95 -10.67
N ASP A 169 19.38 13.12 -11.65
CA ASP A 169 19.46 12.58 -13.01
C ASP A 169 19.45 11.04 -13.12
N GLU A 170 18.96 10.34 -12.09
CA GLU A 170 18.73 8.90 -12.11
C GLU A 170 17.21 8.55 -11.96
N GLU A 171 16.85 7.34 -12.45
CA GLU A 171 15.53 6.72 -12.37
C GLU A 171 15.57 5.44 -11.53
#